data_2eb335a5cd1c6fd3cb8a074236820de2
#
_entry.id   2eb335a5cd1c6fd3cb8a074236820de2
#
_cell.length_a   1.000
_cell.length_b   1.000
_cell.length_c   1.000
_cell.angle_alpha   90.00
_cell.angle_beta   90.00
_cell.angle_gamma   90.00
#
_symmetry.space_group_name_H-M   'P 1'
#
loop_
_entity.id
_entity.type
_entity.pdbx_description
1 polymer ?
#
loop_
_entity_poly.entity_id
_entity_poly.type
_entity_poly.pdbx_seq_one_letter_code
_entity_poly.pdbx_strand_id
1 'polypeptide(L)'
;MKTMWKHLTDSFARKAAAFRRDRRGNVAITFAIATLPIVGAVGYAVDYSHANNVKAALQAALDSTALMLARDASSMSNTDLNAKALNYFNALFNRPEAKNVSINASYTTSGGSKIVVNGSATVPTTFLGIIGYNDLTVGGSSTTAWGSTRLRVALALDNTGSMASDGKMTALKSATKSLLTQLKNAASTNGDVYVSIVPFAKDVNVGSSNYNANWIDWTDWDNDNQYCSGWGWYYSCTPANRNTWNGCITDRGPSGAPGTSTWDQVATLPNNTAISKWPAEQYNACPVAIKGLTYDWSALNNVVDSMQPNGATNQPIGLVWAWQSLVGGGPLTVPAKDSNYEYSDIIILMSDGLNTQDRWYGNGSNTSTAVDYRMYQTNGSGTCANIKASGVTIYTIHVNTDGDPTSTLLQNCAGSKDKMYDVSKFFTVTSASGIAKVFNEIGTSLTQLRVAK
;
A
#
# COMPACT_ATOMS: atom_id res chain seq x y z
N MET A 1 72.01 -46.91 69.73
CA MET A 1 71.53 -45.75 68.91
C MET A 1 71.75 -45.95 67.38
N LYS A 2 72.75 -46.64 66.90
CA LYS A 2 73.03 -46.85 65.44
C LYS A 2 72.04 -47.77 64.70
N THR A 3 71.38 -48.70 65.39
CA THR A 3 70.43 -49.65 64.75
C THR A 3 69.06 -49.08 64.53
N MET A 4 68.64 -48.13 65.34
CA MET A 4 67.30 -47.44 65.22
C MET A 4 67.27 -46.48 64.03
N TRP A 5 68.39 -45.83 63.73
CA TRP A 5 68.50 -44.90 62.62
C TRP A 5 68.52 -45.63 61.26
N LYS A 6 69.08 -46.81 61.23
CA LYS A 6 69.13 -47.64 59.98
C LYS A 6 67.71 -48.14 59.62
N HIS A 7 66.89 -48.49 60.61
CA HIS A 7 65.51 -48.92 60.35
C HIS A 7 64.62 -47.78 59.92
N LEU A 8 64.86 -46.58 60.38
CA LEU A 8 64.10 -45.37 59.90
C LEU A 8 64.48 -44.97 58.47
N THR A 9 65.76 -44.99 58.14
CA THR A 9 66.22 -44.65 56.79
C THR A 9 65.81 -45.73 55.78
N ASP A 10 65.83 -47.01 56.11
CA ASP A 10 65.40 -48.14 55.27
C ASP A 10 63.84 -48.13 55.06
N SER A 11 63.11 -47.72 56.11
CA SER A 11 61.65 -47.57 55.99
C SER A 11 61.26 -46.38 55.07
N PHE A 12 61.98 -45.26 55.20
CA PHE A 12 61.77 -44.10 54.31
C PHE A 12 62.17 -44.39 52.87
N ALA A 13 63.31 -45.07 52.64
CA ALA A 13 63.78 -45.49 51.34
C ALA A 13 62.76 -46.44 50.63
N ARG A 14 62.20 -47.42 51.40
CA ARG A 14 61.16 -48.33 50.85
C ARG A 14 59.86 -47.65 50.57
N LYS A 15 59.44 -46.71 51.42
CA LYS A 15 58.21 -45.90 51.13
C LYS A 15 58.42 -44.94 49.94
N ALA A 16 59.59 -44.36 49.80
CA ALA A 16 59.92 -43.53 48.66
C ALA A 16 60.03 -44.35 47.35
N ALA A 17 60.63 -45.62 47.44
CA ALA A 17 60.65 -46.52 46.30
C ALA A 17 59.26 -47.07 45.93
N ALA A 18 58.38 -47.31 46.91
CA ALA A 18 56.99 -47.73 46.70
C ALA A 18 56.19 -46.59 46.08
N PHE A 19 56.38 -45.35 46.53
CA PHE A 19 55.71 -44.11 45.94
C PHE A 19 56.18 -43.88 44.50
N ARG A 20 57.46 -44.11 44.20
CA ARG A 20 57.99 -43.98 42.83
C ARG A 20 57.51 -45.08 41.87
N ARG A 21 57.04 -46.25 42.43
CA ARG A 21 56.54 -47.39 41.67
C ARG A 21 54.99 -47.42 41.58
N ASP A 22 54.33 -46.59 42.36
CA ASP A 22 52.88 -46.53 42.38
C ASP A 22 52.37 -45.74 41.17
N ARG A 23 51.89 -46.47 40.17
CA ARG A 23 51.28 -45.89 38.96
C ARG A 23 49.85 -45.31 39.18
N ARG A 24 49.30 -45.50 40.39
CA ARG A 24 47.99 -44.96 40.75
C ARG A 24 47.98 -43.41 40.88
N GLY A 25 49.15 -42.80 41.11
CA GLY A 25 49.34 -41.38 41.12
C GLY A 25 49.18 -40.70 39.74
N ASN A 26 49.30 -41.45 38.65
CA ASN A 26 49.18 -40.90 37.29
C ASN A 26 47.72 -40.41 36.96
N VAL A 27 46.71 -41.05 37.59
CA VAL A 27 45.29 -40.66 37.42
C VAL A 27 45.04 -39.27 38.03
N ALA A 28 45.64 -38.95 39.18
CA ALA A 28 45.48 -37.66 39.82
C ALA A 28 46.09 -36.50 38.98
N ILE A 29 47.26 -36.73 38.39
CA ILE A 29 47.94 -35.76 37.52
C ILE A 29 47.16 -35.58 36.21
N THR A 30 46.73 -36.67 35.59
CA THR A 30 45.95 -36.68 34.37
C THR A 30 44.59 -35.96 34.63
N PHE A 31 43.94 -36.25 35.74
CA PHE A 31 42.70 -35.61 36.16
C PHE A 31 42.90 -34.10 36.40
N ALA A 32 43.95 -33.69 37.11
CA ALA A 32 44.26 -32.28 37.34
C ALA A 32 44.49 -31.52 36.03
N ILE A 33 45.24 -32.13 35.08
CA ILE A 33 45.46 -31.53 33.77
C ILE A 33 44.14 -31.46 32.93
N ALA A 34 43.33 -32.52 32.97
CA ALA A 34 42.05 -32.56 32.24
C ALA A 34 40.99 -31.64 32.85
N THR A 35 41.04 -31.37 34.15
CA THR A 35 40.09 -30.47 34.85
C THR A 35 40.21 -29.02 34.37
N LEU A 36 41.42 -28.55 34.05
CA LEU A 36 41.65 -27.19 33.58
C LEU A 36 40.83 -26.84 32.31
N PRO A 37 40.92 -27.60 31.21
CA PRO A 37 40.14 -27.33 30.02
C PRO A 37 38.63 -27.56 30.24
N ILE A 38 38.24 -28.52 31.09
CA ILE A 38 36.82 -28.76 31.40
C ILE A 38 36.23 -27.59 32.17
N VAL A 39 36.88 -27.12 33.21
CA VAL A 39 36.44 -25.93 33.98
C VAL A 39 36.46 -24.70 33.11
N GLY A 40 37.46 -24.55 32.23
CA GLY A 40 37.51 -23.48 31.23
C GLY A 40 36.33 -23.51 30.28
N ALA A 41 35.96 -24.66 29.74
CA ALA A 41 34.84 -24.83 28.83
C ALA A 41 33.48 -24.55 29.52
N VAL A 42 33.31 -25.06 30.75
CA VAL A 42 32.11 -24.79 31.56
C VAL A 42 32.02 -23.29 31.93
N GLY A 43 33.14 -22.72 32.34
CA GLY A 43 33.21 -21.27 32.68
C GLY A 43 32.92 -20.37 31.49
N TYR A 44 33.46 -20.72 30.28
CA TYR A 44 33.09 -20.03 29.03
C TYR A 44 31.60 -20.12 28.78
N ALA A 45 30.98 -21.29 28.90
CA ALA A 45 29.56 -21.49 28.66
C ALA A 45 28.70 -20.64 29.63
N VAL A 46 29.11 -20.50 30.89
CA VAL A 46 28.42 -19.68 31.89
C VAL A 46 28.55 -18.20 31.55
N ASP A 47 29.77 -17.69 31.32
CA ASP A 47 29.98 -16.28 30.95
C ASP A 47 29.28 -15.93 29.64
N TYR A 48 29.33 -16.82 28.64
CA TYR A 48 28.65 -16.65 27.37
C TYR A 48 27.11 -16.62 27.53
N SER A 49 26.55 -17.53 28.34
CA SER A 49 25.14 -17.58 28.65
C SER A 49 24.67 -16.29 29.32
N HIS A 50 25.46 -15.78 30.26
CA HIS A 50 25.19 -14.52 30.95
C HIS A 50 25.21 -13.33 29.98
N ALA A 51 26.25 -13.22 29.15
CA ALA A 51 26.34 -12.18 28.10
C ALA A 51 25.20 -12.27 27.10
N ASN A 52 24.76 -13.48 26.72
CA ASN A 52 23.65 -13.67 25.79
C ASN A 52 22.30 -13.25 26.39
N ASN A 53 22.08 -13.46 27.69
CA ASN A 53 20.89 -12.96 28.39
C ASN A 53 20.85 -11.41 28.42
N VAL A 54 22.00 -10.76 28.63
CA VAL A 54 22.12 -9.30 28.57
C VAL A 54 21.87 -8.81 27.14
N LYS A 55 22.42 -9.50 26.12
CA LYS A 55 22.20 -9.20 24.70
C LYS A 55 20.73 -9.29 24.31
N ALA A 56 20.02 -10.31 24.76
CA ALA A 56 18.59 -10.47 24.52
C ALA A 56 17.77 -9.31 25.13
N ALA A 57 18.10 -8.93 26.36
CA ALA A 57 17.47 -7.78 27.01
C ALA A 57 17.81 -6.45 26.31
N LEU A 58 19.07 -6.28 25.85
CA LEU A 58 19.51 -5.13 25.05
C LEU A 58 18.68 -5.02 23.77
N GLN A 59 18.55 -6.12 23.03
CA GLN A 59 17.80 -6.15 21.79
C GLN A 59 16.31 -5.79 22.02
N ALA A 60 15.67 -6.37 23.03
CA ALA A 60 14.27 -6.07 23.35
C ALA A 60 14.06 -4.60 23.71
N ALA A 61 15.00 -3.99 24.45
CA ALA A 61 14.96 -2.58 24.79
C ALA A 61 15.17 -1.68 23.55
N LEU A 62 16.08 -2.07 22.63
CA LEU A 62 16.31 -1.37 21.36
C LEU A 62 15.07 -1.42 20.47
N ASP A 63 14.43 -2.58 20.34
CA ASP A 63 13.23 -2.78 19.52
C ASP A 63 12.08 -1.89 20.03
N SER A 64 11.86 -1.91 21.34
CA SER A 64 10.83 -1.07 21.96
C SER A 64 11.15 0.42 21.83
N THR A 65 12.43 0.82 21.99
CA THR A 65 12.88 2.21 21.86
C THR A 65 12.67 2.70 20.41
N ALA A 66 13.04 1.91 19.41
CA ALA A 66 12.86 2.25 18.01
C ALA A 66 11.37 2.45 17.66
N LEU A 67 10.49 1.57 18.17
CA LEU A 67 9.05 1.68 17.97
C LEU A 67 8.45 2.91 18.66
N MET A 68 8.88 3.22 19.89
CA MET A 68 8.41 4.41 20.61
C MET A 68 8.86 5.72 19.95
N LEU A 69 10.08 5.77 19.43
CA LEU A 69 10.61 6.93 18.71
C LEU A 69 9.89 7.17 17.37
N ALA A 70 9.43 6.12 16.70
CA ALA A 70 8.76 6.21 15.40
C ALA A 70 7.56 7.16 15.43
N ARG A 71 6.90 7.30 16.56
CA ARG A 71 5.74 8.17 16.74
C ARG A 71 6.05 9.66 16.55
N ASP A 72 7.22 10.10 17.01
CA ASP A 72 7.53 11.54 17.13
C ASP A 72 8.76 11.97 16.31
N ALA A 73 9.48 11.02 15.71
CA ALA A 73 10.79 11.26 15.09
C ALA A 73 10.80 12.32 13.98
N SER A 74 9.70 12.42 13.21
CA SER A 74 9.60 13.37 12.09
C SER A 74 9.62 14.84 12.52
N SER A 75 9.35 15.12 13.80
CA SER A 75 9.30 16.47 14.37
C SER A 75 10.54 16.83 15.20
N MET A 76 11.54 15.92 15.30
CA MET A 76 12.69 16.08 16.20
C MET A 76 13.98 16.43 15.46
N SER A 77 14.84 17.22 16.14
CA SER A 77 16.24 17.32 15.76
C SER A 77 16.99 16.02 16.08
N ASN A 78 18.13 15.76 15.41
CA ASN A 78 18.95 14.57 15.73
C ASN A 78 19.42 14.55 17.18
N THR A 79 19.66 15.71 17.79
CA THR A 79 20.06 15.82 19.22
C THR A 79 18.93 15.41 20.12
N ASP A 80 17.71 15.91 19.88
CA ASP A 80 16.52 15.57 20.67
C ASP A 80 16.14 14.10 20.50
N LEU A 81 16.30 13.56 19.29
CA LEU A 81 16.06 12.16 18.97
C LEU A 81 16.96 11.24 19.82
N ASN A 82 18.27 11.53 19.88
CA ASN A 82 19.22 10.75 20.66
C ASN A 82 18.97 10.88 22.18
N ALA A 83 18.65 12.08 22.69
CA ALA A 83 18.30 12.29 24.10
C ALA A 83 17.04 11.48 24.47
N LYS A 84 16.02 11.50 23.62
CA LYS A 84 14.78 10.75 23.84
C LYS A 84 14.98 9.23 23.70
N ALA A 85 15.83 8.80 22.74
CA ALA A 85 16.24 7.41 22.62
C ALA A 85 16.87 6.88 23.90
N LEU A 86 17.81 7.64 24.47
CA LEU A 86 18.47 7.28 25.72
C LEU A 86 17.48 7.18 26.89
N ASN A 87 16.55 8.11 26.98
CA ASN A 87 15.52 8.11 28.04
C ASN A 87 14.61 6.87 27.93
N TYR A 88 14.11 6.57 26.75
CA TYR A 88 13.26 5.38 26.52
C TYR A 88 14.02 4.09 26.78
N PHE A 89 15.25 4.00 26.26
CA PHE A 89 16.09 2.84 26.48
C PHE A 89 16.37 2.59 27.96
N ASN A 90 16.78 3.61 28.71
CA ASN A 90 17.08 3.48 30.13
C ASN A 90 15.85 3.09 30.98
N ALA A 91 14.65 3.46 30.56
CA ALA A 91 13.42 3.02 31.21
C ALA A 91 13.10 1.53 30.97
N LEU A 92 13.62 0.94 29.89
CA LEU A 92 13.33 -0.43 29.45
C LEU A 92 14.47 -1.40 29.76
N PHE A 93 15.71 -0.92 29.79
CA PHE A 93 16.91 -1.75 29.99
C PHE A 93 17.35 -1.70 31.44
N ASN A 94 16.91 -2.69 32.25
CA ASN A 94 17.29 -2.84 33.64
C ASN A 94 18.24 -4.02 33.82
N ARG A 95 19.55 -3.79 33.56
CA ARG A 95 20.62 -4.80 33.70
C ARG A 95 21.81 -4.15 34.40
N PRO A 96 21.85 -4.19 35.73
CA PRO A 96 22.91 -3.52 36.51
C PRO A 96 24.31 -4.09 36.26
N GLU A 97 24.37 -5.33 35.79
CA GLU A 97 25.62 -6.01 35.37
C GLU A 97 26.21 -5.46 34.06
N ALA A 98 25.39 -4.85 33.20
CA ALA A 98 25.84 -4.24 31.96
C ALA A 98 26.51 -2.90 32.22
N LYS A 99 27.72 -2.70 31.69
CA LYS A 99 28.53 -1.49 31.83
C LYS A 99 28.76 -0.85 30.44
N ASN A 100 29.21 0.40 30.45
CA ASN A 100 29.55 1.15 29.23
C ASN A 100 28.44 1.09 28.17
N VAL A 101 27.20 1.24 28.62
CA VAL A 101 26.04 1.23 27.74
C VAL A 101 26.08 2.45 26.83
N SER A 102 26.03 2.21 25.52
CA SER A 102 26.03 3.28 24.50
C SER A 102 24.85 3.06 23.56
N ILE A 103 24.09 4.15 23.30
CA ILE A 103 22.94 4.15 22.41
C ILE A 103 23.11 5.28 21.40
N ASN A 104 22.78 4.98 20.15
CA ASN A 104 22.71 5.97 19.07
C ASN A 104 21.47 5.73 18.23
N ALA A 105 20.69 6.79 18.01
CA ALA A 105 19.51 6.77 17.15
C ALA A 105 19.72 7.69 15.95
N SER A 106 19.31 7.23 14.78
CA SER A 106 19.32 8.02 13.54
C SER A 106 17.98 7.93 12.84
N TYR A 107 17.52 9.03 12.26
CA TYR A 107 16.30 9.13 11.49
C TYR A 107 16.62 9.57 10.06
N THR A 108 16.02 8.89 9.10
CA THR A 108 16.12 9.22 7.67
C THR A 108 14.75 9.16 7.01
N THR A 109 14.56 9.95 5.94
CA THR A 109 13.33 10.00 5.15
C THR A 109 13.53 9.47 3.73
N SER A 110 14.74 9.05 3.37
CA SER A 110 15.02 8.50 2.05
C SER A 110 14.45 7.09 1.93
N GLY A 111 13.55 6.88 0.98
CA GLY A 111 12.83 5.62 0.80
C GLY A 111 11.78 5.32 1.88
N GLY A 112 11.18 6.36 2.46
CA GLY A 112 10.28 6.30 3.61
C GLY A 112 10.94 6.73 4.90
N SER A 113 10.14 6.90 5.93
CA SER A 113 10.64 7.23 7.26
C SER A 113 11.27 6.00 7.91
N LYS A 114 12.49 6.13 8.39
CA LYS A 114 13.26 5.02 8.99
C LYS A 114 14.01 5.50 10.21
N ILE A 115 13.82 4.83 11.34
CA ILE A 115 14.66 4.96 12.53
C ILE A 115 15.54 3.73 12.65
N VAL A 116 16.82 3.97 12.91
CA VAL A 116 17.77 2.94 13.32
C VAL A 116 18.28 3.28 14.70
N VAL A 117 18.13 2.38 15.67
CA VAL A 117 18.67 2.50 17.01
C VAL A 117 19.72 1.43 17.20
N ASN A 118 20.97 1.85 17.40
CA ASN A 118 22.09 0.96 17.68
C ASN A 118 22.44 1.05 19.16
N GLY A 119 22.80 -0.06 19.76
CA GLY A 119 23.22 -0.10 21.15
C GLY A 119 24.32 -1.11 21.40
N SER A 120 25.16 -0.83 22.38
CA SER A 120 26.18 -1.74 22.86
C SER A 120 26.33 -1.65 24.37
N ALA A 121 26.81 -2.72 24.99
CA ALA A 121 27.16 -2.78 26.40
C ALA A 121 28.31 -3.76 26.62
N THR A 122 29.04 -3.63 27.72
CA THR A 122 30.03 -4.60 28.18
C THR A 122 29.50 -5.38 29.38
N VAL A 123 29.72 -6.68 29.36
CA VAL A 123 29.33 -7.59 30.43
C VAL A 123 30.59 -8.17 31.05
N PRO A 124 30.88 -7.91 32.35
CA PRO A 124 32.02 -8.48 33.02
C PRO A 124 31.95 -10.02 33.05
N THR A 125 33.08 -10.68 32.84
CA THR A 125 33.21 -12.11 32.90
C THR A 125 33.70 -12.57 34.26
N THR A 126 33.33 -13.78 34.69
CA THR A 126 33.78 -14.37 35.93
C THR A 126 34.91 -15.39 35.67
N PHE A 127 34.69 -16.27 34.75
CA PHE A 127 35.62 -17.37 34.47
C PHE A 127 36.63 -17.01 33.38
N LEU A 128 36.18 -16.32 32.33
CA LEU A 128 37.07 -15.87 31.27
C LEU A 128 38.07 -14.82 31.76
N GLY A 129 37.73 -14.07 32.82
CA GLY A 129 38.63 -13.11 33.47
C GLY A 129 39.90 -13.78 34.02
N ILE A 130 39.84 -15.05 34.44
CA ILE A 130 40.99 -15.81 34.91
C ILE A 130 42.04 -16.02 33.82
N ILE A 131 41.61 -16.11 32.58
CA ILE A 131 42.49 -16.27 31.40
C ILE A 131 42.71 -14.95 30.62
N GLY A 132 42.32 -13.78 31.21
CA GLY A 132 42.63 -12.46 30.69
C GLY A 132 41.52 -11.80 29.88
N TYR A 133 40.35 -12.41 29.72
CA TYR A 133 39.18 -11.79 29.05
C TYR A 133 38.22 -11.26 30.10
N ASN A 134 38.39 -10.03 30.53
CA ASN A 134 37.65 -9.45 31.66
C ASN A 134 36.22 -9.03 31.31
N ASP A 135 35.91 -8.73 30.03
CA ASP A 135 34.63 -8.27 29.58
C ASP A 135 34.25 -8.88 28.23
N LEU A 136 32.95 -9.13 28.03
CA LEU A 136 32.35 -9.47 26.74
C LEU A 136 31.52 -8.29 26.26
N THR A 137 31.78 -7.81 25.04
CA THR A 137 30.97 -6.76 24.44
C THR A 137 29.76 -7.39 23.74
N VAL A 138 28.57 -6.90 24.04
CA VAL A 138 27.32 -7.28 23.40
C VAL A 138 26.79 -6.03 22.66
N GLY A 139 26.24 -6.25 21.49
CA GLY A 139 25.65 -5.19 20.67
C GLY A 139 24.37 -5.66 19.96
N GLY A 140 23.57 -4.70 19.58
CA GLY A 140 22.35 -4.92 18.83
C GLY A 140 21.97 -3.68 18.00
N SER A 141 21.05 -3.90 17.07
CA SER A 141 20.46 -2.83 16.25
C SER A 141 18.98 -3.13 16.07
N SER A 142 18.17 -2.08 16.12
CA SER A 142 16.76 -2.15 15.77
C SER A 142 16.42 -1.13 14.71
N THR A 143 15.61 -1.55 13.74
CA THR A 143 15.15 -0.68 12.67
C THR A 143 13.64 -0.69 12.63
N THR A 144 13.02 0.49 12.72
CA THR A 144 11.60 0.70 12.48
C THR A 144 11.45 1.58 11.25
N ALA A 145 10.76 1.09 10.24
CA ALA A 145 10.48 1.82 9.01
C ALA A 145 8.98 1.98 8.83
N TRP A 146 8.56 3.13 8.30
CA TRP A 146 7.16 3.41 7.97
C TRP A 146 7.07 4.41 6.83
N GLY A 147 5.89 4.48 6.17
CA GLY A 147 5.67 5.43 5.09
C GLY A 147 6.52 5.17 3.85
N SER A 148 7.06 3.95 3.66
CA SER A 148 7.75 3.56 2.44
C SER A 148 6.79 3.31 1.28
N THR A 149 5.50 3.13 1.56
CA THR A 149 4.45 2.93 0.55
C THR A 149 3.75 4.24 0.26
N ARG A 150 3.76 4.67 -0.99
CA ARG A 150 2.98 5.80 -1.52
C ARG A 150 1.67 5.28 -2.10
N LEU A 151 0.60 6.06 -1.90
CA LEU A 151 -0.73 5.70 -2.36
C LEU A 151 -1.10 6.49 -3.61
N ARG A 152 -1.70 5.80 -4.58
CA ARG A 152 -2.32 6.41 -5.75
C ARG A 152 -3.75 5.87 -5.84
N VAL A 153 -4.72 6.69 -5.50
CA VAL A 153 -6.12 6.29 -5.32
C VAL A 153 -6.97 6.94 -6.41
N ALA A 154 -7.63 6.14 -7.23
CA ALA A 154 -8.59 6.61 -8.22
C ALA A 154 -10.01 6.32 -7.73
N LEU A 155 -10.84 7.35 -7.67
CA LEU A 155 -12.23 7.27 -7.25
C LEU A 155 -13.13 7.29 -8.49
N ALA A 156 -13.69 6.15 -8.89
CA ALA A 156 -14.75 6.04 -9.89
C ALA A 156 -16.10 6.22 -9.18
N LEU A 157 -16.68 7.38 -9.31
CA LEU A 157 -17.86 7.79 -8.55
C LEU A 157 -19.09 7.91 -9.47
N ASP A 158 -20.11 7.16 -9.13
CA ASP A 158 -21.37 7.16 -9.84
C ASP A 158 -22.04 8.53 -9.78
N ASN A 159 -22.28 9.11 -10.96
CA ASN A 159 -22.92 10.41 -11.13
C ASN A 159 -24.22 10.28 -11.94
N THR A 160 -24.81 9.07 -11.97
CA THR A 160 -26.00 8.76 -12.77
C THR A 160 -27.29 9.25 -12.12
N GLY A 161 -28.39 9.20 -12.89
CA GLY A 161 -29.68 9.74 -12.47
C GLY A 161 -30.25 9.07 -11.21
N SER A 162 -29.97 7.76 -10.98
CA SER A 162 -30.39 7.02 -9.79
C SER A 162 -29.81 7.57 -8.49
N MET A 163 -28.67 8.21 -8.53
CA MET A 163 -28.04 8.87 -7.39
C MET A 163 -28.79 10.11 -6.88
N ALA A 164 -29.82 10.59 -7.62
CA ALA A 164 -30.63 11.74 -7.20
C ALA A 164 -31.58 11.43 -6.03
N SER A 165 -31.98 10.18 -5.86
CA SER A 165 -32.93 9.75 -4.81
C SER A 165 -32.24 9.50 -3.48
N ASP A 166 -33.03 9.44 -2.39
CA ASP A 166 -32.67 8.99 -1.04
C ASP A 166 -31.45 9.67 -0.41
N GLY A 167 -31.05 10.84 -0.95
CA GLY A 167 -29.89 11.57 -0.45
C GLY A 167 -28.55 10.93 -0.81
N LYS A 168 -28.51 9.96 -1.73
CA LYS A 168 -27.33 9.19 -2.13
C LYS A 168 -26.19 10.10 -2.59
N MET A 169 -26.45 11.05 -3.49
CA MET A 169 -25.42 12.00 -3.97
C MET A 169 -24.87 12.90 -2.84
N THR A 170 -25.72 13.37 -1.95
CA THR A 170 -25.29 14.19 -0.81
C THR A 170 -24.39 13.41 0.13
N ALA A 171 -24.75 12.15 0.42
CA ALA A 171 -23.98 11.27 1.25
C ALA A 171 -22.65 10.88 0.59
N LEU A 172 -22.63 10.60 -0.72
CA LEU A 172 -21.41 10.33 -1.49
C LEU A 172 -20.44 11.52 -1.43
N LYS A 173 -20.91 12.74 -1.67
CA LYS A 173 -20.07 13.94 -1.58
C LYS A 173 -19.45 14.09 -0.19
N SER A 174 -20.24 13.95 0.86
CA SER A 174 -19.78 14.05 2.25
C SER A 174 -18.74 12.95 2.57
N ALA A 175 -19.04 11.71 2.20
CA ALA A 175 -18.15 10.57 2.43
C ALA A 175 -16.82 10.70 1.68
N THR A 176 -16.87 11.14 0.41
CA THR A 176 -15.68 11.37 -0.41
C THR A 176 -14.80 12.46 0.21
N LYS A 177 -15.36 13.59 0.65
CA LYS A 177 -14.60 14.65 1.33
C LYS A 177 -13.96 14.16 2.64
N SER A 178 -14.65 13.30 3.39
CA SER A 178 -14.10 12.68 4.59
C SER A 178 -12.91 11.78 4.25
N LEU A 179 -13.03 10.95 3.21
CA LEU A 179 -11.93 10.11 2.71
C LEU A 179 -10.74 10.96 2.26
N LEU A 180 -10.98 12.03 1.48
CA LEU A 180 -9.93 12.96 1.06
C LEU A 180 -9.18 13.56 2.25
N THR A 181 -9.92 13.91 3.31
CA THR A 181 -9.33 14.42 4.56
C THR A 181 -8.46 13.37 5.25
N GLN A 182 -8.91 12.11 5.34
CA GLN A 182 -8.12 11.03 5.92
C GLN A 182 -6.85 10.77 5.11
N LEU A 183 -6.95 10.69 3.79
CA LEU A 183 -5.82 10.48 2.89
C LEU A 183 -4.81 11.65 2.95
N LYS A 184 -5.32 12.89 3.04
CA LYS A 184 -4.48 14.07 3.27
C LYS A 184 -3.70 13.97 4.58
N ASN A 185 -4.38 13.60 5.66
CA ASN A 185 -3.76 13.49 6.99
C ASN A 185 -2.76 12.32 7.09
N ALA A 186 -2.92 11.30 6.27
CA ALA A 186 -1.98 10.21 6.16
C ALA A 186 -0.71 10.59 5.38
N ALA A 187 -0.74 11.63 4.54
CA ALA A 187 0.42 12.12 3.83
C ALA A 187 1.34 12.91 4.78
N SER A 188 2.61 12.54 4.86
CA SER A 188 3.64 13.28 5.60
C SER A 188 4.22 14.42 4.75
N THR A 189 4.29 14.19 3.44
CA THR A 189 4.77 15.16 2.45
C THR A 189 3.91 15.11 1.18
N ASN A 190 3.96 16.19 0.40
CA ASN A 190 3.32 16.20 -0.91
C ASN A 190 3.90 15.10 -1.81
N GLY A 191 3.02 14.33 -2.45
CA GLY A 191 3.41 13.20 -3.29
C GLY A 191 3.39 11.83 -2.59
N ASP A 192 3.19 11.79 -1.29
CA ASP A 192 2.98 10.52 -0.56
C ASP A 192 1.63 9.88 -0.89
N VAL A 193 0.63 10.71 -1.13
CA VAL A 193 -0.71 10.29 -1.54
C VAL A 193 -1.17 11.15 -2.70
N TYR A 194 -1.52 10.51 -3.80
CA TYR A 194 -2.20 11.12 -4.94
C TYR A 194 -3.61 10.58 -5.05
N VAL A 195 -4.54 11.43 -5.41
CA VAL A 195 -5.93 11.04 -5.66
C VAL A 195 -6.36 11.53 -7.04
N SER A 196 -7.13 10.73 -7.75
CA SER A 196 -7.92 11.14 -8.92
C SER A 196 -9.39 10.93 -8.66
N ILE A 197 -10.24 11.76 -9.28
CA ILE A 197 -11.69 11.64 -9.20
C ILE A 197 -12.25 11.53 -10.60
N VAL A 198 -13.01 10.47 -10.84
CA VAL A 198 -13.63 10.13 -12.12
C VAL A 198 -15.13 9.99 -11.91
N PRO A 199 -15.88 11.09 -11.94
CA PRO A 199 -17.34 11.02 -12.00
C PRO A 199 -17.74 10.40 -13.33
N PHE A 200 -18.63 9.42 -13.31
CA PHE A 200 -19.09 8.76 -14.53
C PHE A 200 -20.62 8.67 -14.60
N ALA A 201 -21.12 8.66 -15.82
CA ALA A 201 -22.49 8.31 -16.16
C ALA A 201 -22.43 7.27 -17.32
N LYS A 202 -23.20 7.43 -18.41
CA LYS A 202 -22.95 6.70 -19.65
C LYS A 202 -21.54 7.00 -20.19
N ASP A 203 -21.09 8.23 -20.03
CA ASP A 203 -19.81 8.75 -20.47
C ASP A 203 -19.00 9.29 -19.32
N VAL A 204 -17.75 9.66 -19.60
CA VAL A 204 -16.91 10.48 -18.72
C VAL A 204 -16.58 11.79 -19.40
N ASN A 205 -16.40 12.84 -18.61
CA ASN A 205 -16.02 14.17 -19.07
C ASN A 205 -14.52 14.38 -18.88
N VAL A 206 -13.79 14.54 -19.95
CA VAL A 206 -12.33 14.78 -19.93
C VAL A 206 -11.97 16.26 -20.01
N GLY A 207 -12.96 17.13 -20.06
CA GLY A 207 -12.80 18.58 -20.20
C GLY A 207 -12.82 19.06 -21.65
N SER A 208 -13.71 20.00 -21.95
CA SER A 208 -13.90 20.54 -23.31
C SER A 208 -12.65 21.24 -23.88
N SER A 209 -11.72 21.68 -23.04
CA SER A 209 -10.44 22.25 -23.49
C SER A 209 -9.56 21.26 -24.28
N ASN A 210 -9.84 19.95 -24.18
CA ASN A 210 -9.12 18.91 -24.91
C ASN A 210 -9.59 18.71 -26.35
N TYR A 211 -10.44 19.58 -26.90
CA TYR A 211 -10.99 19.43 -28.25
C TYR A 211 -9.94 19.34 -29.38
N ASN A 212 -8.69 19.72 -29.15
CA ASN A 212 -7.57 19.55 -30.08
C ASN A 212 -6.71 18.32 -29.80
N ALA A 213 -7.07 17.48 -28.84
CA ALA A 213 -6.26 16.34 -28.48
C ALA A 213 -6.27 15.25 -29.56
N ASN A 214 -5.11 14.71 -29.89
CA ASN A 214 -4.92 13.71 -30.95
C ASN A 214 -5.43 12.31 -30.58
N TRP A 215 -5.74 12.07 -29.31
CA TRP A 215 -6.28 10.84 -28.78
C TRP A 215 -7.82 10.77 -28.80
N ILE A 216 -8.49 11.84 -29.27
CA ILE A 216 -9.93 11.87 -29.47
C ILE A 216 -10.26 11.43 -30.91
N ASP A 217 -11.29 10.59 -31.05
CA ASP A 217 -11.93 10.27 -32.32
C ASP A 217 -13.17 11.15 -32.49
N TRP A 218 -13.20 11.89 -33.59
CA TRP A 218 -14.26 12.85 -33.88
C TRP A 218 -15.29 12.31 -34.91
N THR A 219 -15.13 11.07 -35.36
CA THR A 219 -15.94 10.53 -36.45
C THR A 219 -17.42 10.58 -36.16
N ASP A 220 -17.86 10.09 -35.00
CA ASP A 220 -19.28 10.07 -34.65
C ASP A 220 -19.76 11.51 -34.35
N TRP A 221 -18.95 12.27 -33.59
CA TRP A 221 -19.32 13.64 -33.21
C TRP A 221 -19.51 14.57 -34.44
N ASP A 222 -18.62 14.49 -35.41
CA ASP A 222 -18.68 15.27 -36.68
C ASP A 222 -19.90 14.89 -37.53
N ASN A 223 -20.37 13.65 -37.44
CA ASN A 223 -21.56 13.16 -38.13
C ASN A 223 -22.85 13.60 -37.41
N ASP A 224 -22.87 13.53 -36.10
CA ASP A 224 -24.08 13.78 -35.30
C ASP A 224 -24.33 15.28 -35.02
N ASN A 225 -23.25 16.08 -35.06
CA ASN A 225 -23.30 17.51 -34.77
C ASN A 225 -22.99 18.33 -36.04
N GLN A 226 -23.93 18.35 -36.98
CA GLN A 226 -23.77 19.07 -38.23
C GLN A 226 -24.71 20.26 -38.34
N TYR A 227 -24.23 21.30 -38.95
CA TYR A 227 -25.04 22.40 -39.45
C TYR A 227 -25.35 22.15 -40.90
N CYS A 228 -26.63 21.85 -41.19
CA CYS A 228 -27.10 21.60 -42.54
C CYS A 228 -27.86 22.80 -43.06
N SER A 229 -27.59 23.23 -44.27
CA SER A 229 -28.26 24.33 -44.95
C SER A 229 -28.46 24.03 -46.42
N GLY A 230 -29.44 24.75 -47.04
CA GLY A 230 -29.81 24.57 -48.42
C GLY A 230 -30.98 23.59 -48.62
N TRP A 231 -31.33 23.33 -49.88
CA TRP A 231 -32.39 22.43 -50.27
C TRP A 231 -32.10 21.83 -51.66
N GLY A 232 -32.59 20.64 -51.87
CA GLY A 232 -32.34 19.89 -53.13
C GLY A 232 -30.86 19.64 -53.40
N TRP A 233 -30.39 19.97 -54.59
CA TRP A 233 -28.99 19.79 -55.00
C TRP A 233 -27.97 20.69 -54.24
N TYR A 234 -28.47 21.74 -53.55
CA TYR A 234 -27.65 22.65 -52.74
C TYR A 234 -27.71 22.37 -51.24
N TYR A 235 -28.24 21.18 -50.88
CA TYR A 235 -28.22 20.77 -49.48
C TYR A 235 -26.79 20.35 -49.10
N SER A 236 -26.23 21.00 -48.06
CA SER A 236 -24.89 20.74 -47.60
C SER A 236 -24.85 20.76 -46.05
N CYS A 237 -24.15 19.79 -45.47
CA CYS A 237 -23.90 19.69 -44.05
C CYS A 237 -22.42 19.90 -43.77
N THR A 238 -22.10 20.68 -42.77
CA THR A 238 -20.74 20.86 -42.26
C THR A 238 -20.73 20.54 -40.79
N PRO A 239 -19.71 19.80 -40.30
CA PRO A 239 -19.59 19.53 -38.88
C PRO A 239 -19.55 20.82 -38.04
N ALA A 240 -20.14 20.78 -36.88
CA ALA A 240 -20.02 21.85 -35.90
C ALA A 240 -18.54 22.08 -35.49
N ASN A 241 -18.23 23.26 -35.00
CA ASN A 241 -16.89 23.51 -34.51
C ASN A 241 -16.64 22.70 -33.25
N ARG A 242 -15.59 21.85 -33.25
CA ARG A 242 -15.26 20.97 -32.13
C ARG A 242 -15.00 21.67 -30.79
N ASN A 243 -14.75 23.02 -30.82
CA ASN A 243 -14.65 23.79 -29.59
C ASN A 243 -16.02 24.00 -28.88
N THR A 244 -17.13 23.61 -29.50
CA THR A 244 -18.48 23.58 -28.88
C THR A 244 -18.79 22.27 -28.17
N TRP A 245 -17.90 21.29 -28.27
CA TRP A 245 -18.00 20.02 -27.57
C TRP A 245 -17.98 20.20 -26.04
N ASN A 246 -18.85 19.46 -25.33
CA ASN A 246 -19.02 19.59 -23.88
C ASN A 246 -17.97 18.85 -23.04
N GLY A 247 -17.06 18.11 -23.67
CA GLY A 247 -15.99 17.39 -22.99
C GLY A 247 -16.27 15.91 -22.75
N CYS A 248 -17.46 15.40 -23.12
CA CYS A 248 -17.80 14.00 -22.94
C CYS A 248 -17.19 13.09 -24.00
N ILE A 249 -16.73 11.94 -23.57
CA ILE A 249 -16.24 10.85 -24.40
C ILE A 249 -16.90 9.54 -23.98
N THR A 250 -17.11 8.68 -24.95
CA THR A 250 -17.72 7.38 -24.75
C THR A 250 -16.70 6.23 -24.93
N ASP A 251 -17.16 4.99 -24.89
CA ASP A 251 -16.33 3.81 -24.98
C ASP A 251 -15.63 3.69 -26.35
N ARG A 252 -14.35 3.33 -26.33
CA ARG A 252 -13.53 3.14 -27.53
C ARG A 252 -13.52 1.69 -27.97
N GLY A 253 -13.16 1.46 -29.22
CA GLY A 253 -13.10 0.14 -29.82
C GLY A 253 -14.14 -0.05 -30.90
N PRO A 254 -14.12 -1.18 -31.64
CA PRO A 254 -15.10 -1.47 -32.63
C PRO A 254 -16.44 -1.84 -32.03
N SER A 255 -17.54 -1.56 -32.69
CA SER A 255 -18.84 -2.15 -32.40
C SER A 255 -18.78 -3.66 -32.58
N GLY A 256 -19.40 -4.41 -31.68
CA GLY A 256 -19.37 -5.88 -31.78
C GLY A 256 -20.03 -6.56 -30.57
N ALA A 257 -19.89 -7.87 -30.52
CA ALA A 257 -20.38 -8.60 -29.36
C ALA A 257 -19.69 -8.16 -28.06
N PRO A 258 -20.38 -8.09 -26.94
CA PRO A 258 -19.81 -7.69 -25.68
C PRO A 258 -18.55 -8.50 -25.32
N GLY A 259 -17.50 -7.83 -24.85
CA GLY A 259 -16.27 -8.48 -24.44
C GLY A 259 -15.35 -8.96 -25.56
N THR A 260 -15.64 -8.67 -26.82
CA THR A 260 -14.78 -9.03 -27.96
C THR A 260 -13.72 -7.96 -28.28
N SER A 261 -13.95 -6.71 -27.86
CA SER A 261 -12.99 -5.63 -28.00
C SER A 261 -12.01 -5.62 -26.84
N THR A 262 -10.74 -5.41 -27.15
CA THR A 262 -9.70 -5.23 -26.13
C THR A 262 -9.48 -3.77 -25.76
N TRP A 263 -9.91 -2.82 -26.60
CA TRP A 263 -9.65 -1.39 -26.40
C TRP A 263 -10.47 -0.76 -25.28
N ASP A 264 -11.72 -1.15 -25.14
CA ASP A 264 -12.66 -0.66 -24.12
C ASP A 264 -12.44 -1.28 -22.73
N GLN A 265 -11.54 -2.25 -22.61
CA GLN A 265 -11.28 -2.99 -21.38
C GLN A 265 -9.84 -2.82 -20.88
N VAL A 266 -9.08 -1.91 -21.47
CA VAL A 266 -7.67 -1.68 -21.15
C VAL A 266 -7.34 -0.19 -21.07
N ALA A 267 -6.29 0.14 -20.32
CA ALA A 267 -5.74 1.50 -20.24
C ALA A 267 -4.57 1.72 -21.23
N THR A 268 -4.50 0.93 -22.30
CA THR A 268 -3.47 1.10 -23.33
C THR A 268 -3.60 2.46 -24.01
N LEU A 269 -2.48 3.12 -24.25
CA LEU A 269 -2.47 4.41 -24.90
C LEU A 269 -3.05 4.34 -26.33
N PRO A 270 -3.82 5.37 -26.72
CA PRO A 270 -4.27 5.46 -28.12
C PRO A 270 -3.10 5.47 -29.09
N ASN A 271 -3.27 4.78 -30.21
CA ASN A 271 -2.40 4.84 -31.36
C ASN A 271 -3.07 5.58 -32.50
N ASN A 272 -2.58 5.45 -33.75
CA ASN A 272 -3.14 6.17 -34.88
C ASN A 272 -4.44 5.55 -35.47
N THR A 273 -4.93 4.42 -34.92
CA THR A 273 -6.19 3.81 -35.39
C THR A 273 -7.38 4.44 -34.66
N ALA A 274 -8.48 4.68 -35.37
CA ALA A 274 -9.71 5.26 -34.80
C ALA A 274 -10.23 4.45 -33.62
N ILE A 275 -10.26 3.11 -33.73
CA ILE A 275 -10.74 2.21 -32.65
C ILE A 275 -9.95 2.30 -31.34
N SER A 276 -8.71 2.81 -31.40
CA SER A 276 -7.87 3.00 -30.21
C SER A 276 -8.14 4.33 -29.50
N LYS A 277 -8.73 5.30 -30.21
CA LYS A 277 -9.03 6.64 -29.71
C LYS A 277 -10.37 6.66 -29.00
N TRP A 278 -10.53 7.65 -28.12
CA TRP A 278 -11.77 7.86 -27.38
C TRP A 278 -12.75 8.69 -28.23
N PRO A 279 -13.94 8.15 -28.60
CA PRO A 279 -14.92 8.93 -29.38
C PRO A 279 -15.48 10.10 -28.58
N ALA A 280 -15.47 11.28 -29.19
CA ALA A 280 -16.18 12.44 -28.67
C ALA A 280 -17.69 12.21 -28.77
N GLU A 281 -18.42 12.56 -27.72
CA GLU A 281 -19.89 12.54 -27.70
C GLU A 281 -20.41 13.87 -27.13
N GLN A 282 -21.53 14.37 -27.67
CA GLN A 282 -22.25 15.51 -27.14
C GLN A 282 -23.34 15.03 -26.18
N TYR A 283 -22.95 14.37 -25.10
CA TYR A 283 -23.89 13.78 -24.16
C TYR A 283 -24.56 14.83 -23.28
N ASN A 284 -25.89 14.93 -23.32
CA ASN A 284 -26.63 15.97 -22.57
C ASN A 284 -26.47 15.83 -21.04
N ALA A 285 -26.28 14.61 -20.54
CA ALA A 285 -26.03 14.32 -19.14
C ALA A 285 -24.52 14.16 -18.84
N CYS A 286 -23.66 14.87 -19.56
CA CYS A 286 -22.21 14.85 -19.37
C CYS A 286 -21.86 15.22 -17.92
N PRO A 287 -21.18 14.35 -17.16
CA PRO A 287 -20.85 14.64 -15.77
C PRO A 287 -19.81 15.73 -15.64
N VAL A 288 -19.51 16.17 -14.41
CA VAL A 288 -18.40 17.10 -14.17
C VAL A 288 -17.07 16.49 -14.62
N ALA A 289 -16.17 17.34 -15.12
CA ALA A 289 -14.90 16.89 -15.65
C ALA A 289 -14.05 16.13 -14.61
N ILE A 290 -13.41 15.06 -15.06
CA ILE A 290 -12.49 14.26 -14.25
C ILE A 290 -11.33 15.11 -13.76
N LYS A 291 -10.75 14.69 -12.61
CA LYS A 291 -9.49 15.23 -12.10
C LYS A 291 -8.46 14.12 -12.05
N GLY A 292 -7.39 14.25 -12.83
CA GLY A 292 -6.27 13.32 -12.78
C GLY A 292 -5.53 13.33 -11.45
N LEU A 293 -4.60 12.39 -11.26
CA LEU A 293 -3.83 12.23 -10.04
C LEU A 293 -3.20 13.53 -9.56
N THR A 294 -3.54 13.94 -8.35
CA THR A 294 -3.03 15.16 -7.73
C THR A 294 -3.07 15.05 -6.20
N TYR A 295 -2.31 15.88 -5.52
CA TYR A 295 -2.43 16.16 -4.09
C TYR A 295 -2.98 17.58 -3.82
N ASP A 296 -3.56 18.21 -4.84
CA ASP A 296 -4.34 19.44 -4.67
C ASP A 296 -5.72 19.11 -4.11
N TRP A 297 -5.79 19.04 -2.79
CA TRP A 297 -6.99 18.67 -2.04
C TRP A 297 -8.16 19.65 -2.28
N SER A 298 -7.86 20.91 -2.57
CA SER A 298 -8.89 21.91 -2.91
C SER A 298 -9.54 21.61 -4.25
N ALA A 299 -8.72 21.36 -5.27
CA ALA A 299 -9.22 21.00 -6.60
C ALA A 299 -10.03 19.69 -6.57
N LEU A 300 -9.60 18.68 -5.79
CA LEU A 300 -10.36 17.43 -5.59
C LEU A 300 -11.73 17.71 -4.95
N ASN A 301 -11.78 18.50 -3.88
CA ASN A 301 -13.05 18.85 -3.23
C ASN A 301 -13.99 19.63 -4.16
N ASN A 302 -13.45 20.52 -5.00
CA ASN A 302 -14.26 21.29 -5.97
C ASN A 302 -14.94 20.37 -6.99
N VAL A 303 -14.25 19.30 -7.46
CA VAL A 303 -14.90 18.30 -8.34
C VAL A 303 -16.04 17.61 -7.62
N VAL A 304 -15.82 17.15 -6.38
CA VAL A 304 -16.86 16.50 -5.58
C VAL A 304 -18.07 17.42 -5.38
N ASP A 305 -17.83 18.69 -5.06
CA ASP A 305 -18.92 19.66 -4.87
C ASP A 305 -19.72 19.91 -6.14
N SER A 306 -19.07 19.83 -7.31
CA SER A 306 -19.68 20.10 -8.60
C SER A 306 -20.45 18.90 -9.19
N MET A 307 -20.34 17.69 -8.61
CA MET A 307 -21.08 16.51 -9.08
C MET A 307 -22.59 16.73 -9.01
N GLN A 308 -23.31 16.39 -10.07
CA GLN A 308 -24.77 16.46 -10.14
C GLN A 308 -25.31 15.18 -10.77
N PRO A 309 -26.21 14.46 -10.11
CA PRO A 309 -26.67 13.16 -10.59
C PRO A 309 -27.53 13.30 -11.85
N ASN A 310 -27.09 12.70 -12.95
CA ASN A 310 -27.83 12.68 -14.20
C ASN A 310 -27.32 11.56 -15.13
N GLY A 311 -28.18 11.08 -16.05
CA GLY A 311 -27.80 10.16 -17.12
C GLY A 311 -27.87 8.68 -16.76
N ALA A 312 -27.52 7.87 -17.74
CA ALA A 312 -27.50 6.40 -17.68
C ALA A 312 -26.21 5.87 -17.05
N THR A 313 -26.17 4.59 -16.68
CA THR A 313 -25.08 3.96 -15.94
C THR A 313 -24.21 3.12 -16.86
N ASN A 314 -22.90 3.41 -16.86
CA ASN A 314 -21.81 2.69 -17.51
C ASN A 314 -20.61 2.55 -16.54
N GLN A 315 -20.63 1.55 -15.67
CA GLN A 315 -19.54 1.31 -14.73
C GLN A 315 -18.21 0.96 -15.45
N PRO A 316 -18.20 0.18 -16.55
CA PRO A 316 -16.98 -0.10 -17.31
C PRO A 316 -16.19 1.15 -17.71
N ILE A 317 -16.83 2.21 -18.22
CA ILE A 317 -16.12 3.44 -18.62
C ILE A 317 -15.53 4.15 -17.39
N GLY A 318 -16.28 4.18 -16.27
CA GLY A 318 -15.79 4.73 -15.00
C GLY A 318 -14.53 4.01 -14.54
N LEU A 319 -14.52 2.67 -14.60
CA LEU A 319 -13.36 1.84 -14.24
C LEU A 319 -12.16 2.06 -15.15
N VAL A 320 -12.36 2.05 -16.48
CA VAL A 320 -11.27 2.24 -17.44
C VAL A 320 -10.61 3.62 -17.24
N TRP A 321 -11.42 4.67 -17.02
CA TRP A 321 -10.87 6.01 -16.81
C TRP A 321 -10.22 6.19 -15.44
N ALA A 322 -10.72 5.53 -14.40
CA ALA A 322 -10.02 5.45 -13.13
C ALA A 322 -8.67 4.74 -13.28
N TRP A 323 -8.62 3.64 -14.03
CA TRP A 323 -7.36 2.95 -14.33
C TRP A 323 -6.42 3.81 -15.19
N GLN A 324 -6.96 4.48 -16.26
CA GLN A 324 -6.18 5.40 -17.09
C GLN A 324 -5.54 6.52 -16.26
N SER A 325 -6.20 6.98 -15.20
CA SER A 325 -5.66 8.00 -14.30
C SER A 325 -4.48 7.52 -13.45
N LEU A 326 -4.27 6.21 -13.32
CA LEU A 326 -3.17 5.60 -12.56
C LEU A 326 -1.97 5.22 -13.42
N VAL A 327 -2.19 4.92 -14.72
CA VAL A 327 -1.17 4.30 -15.57
C VAL A 327 -0.09 5.28 -16.04
N GLY A 328 -0.46 6.52 -16.30
CA GLY A 328 0.46 7.52 -16.85
C GLY A 328 0.52 7.50 -18.39
N GLY A 329 0.87 8.65 -18.95
CA GLY A 329 0.85 8.89 -20.39
C GLY A 329 -0.57 9.00 -20.97
N GLY A 330 -0.73 9.35 -22.22
CA GLY A 330 -2.03 9.49 -22.87
C GLY A 330 -2.83 10.70 -22.38
N PRO A 331 -4.18 10.57 -22.22
CA PRO A 331 -5.04 11.71 -21.94
C PRO A 331 -4.76 12.42 -20.61
N LEU A 332 -4.29 11.68 -19.61
CA LEU A 332 -4.02 12.20 -18.28
C LEU A 332 -2.53 12.19 -17.97
N THR A 333 -2.04 13.31 -17.46
CA THR A 333 -0.67 13.38 -16.91
C THR A 333 -0.64 12.70 -15.56
N VAL A 334 0.30 11.78 -15.38
CA VAL A 334 0.51 11.03 -14.14
C VAL A 334 1.91 11.30 -13.63
N PRO A 335 2.09 11.65 -12.35
CA PRO A 335 3.40 11.82 -11.75
C PRO A 335 4.25 10.54 -11.85
N ALA A 336 5.53 10.68 -12.19
CA ALA A 336 6.46 9.55 -12.23
C ALA A 336 6.56 8.89 -10.85
N LYS A 337 6.68 7.56 -10.83
CA LYS A 337 6.97 6.82 -9.59
C LYS A 337 8.43 7.00 -9.22
N ASP A 338 8.68 7.36 -7.94
CA ASP A 338 10.00 7.43 -7.36
C ASP A 338 10.45 6.01 -6.98
N SER A 339 11.56 5.54 -7.55
CA SER A 339 12.08 4.18 -7.33
C SER A 339 12.49 3.88 -5.88
N ASN A 340 12.60 4.90 -5.03
CA ASN A 340 12.89 4.73 -3.61
C ASN A 340 11.67 4.33 -2.78
N TYR A 341 10.46 4.34 -3.36
CA TYR A 341 9.21 4.04 -2.69
C TYR A 341 8.46 2.90 -3.38
N GLU A 342 7.76 2.12 -2.60
CA GLU A 342 6.74 1.23 -3.11
C GLU A 342 5.45 2.02 -3.40
N TYR A 343 4.65 1.55 -4.36
CA TYR A 343 3.39 2.19 -4.70
C TYR A 343 2.24 1.20 -4.62
N SER A 344 1.17 1.61 -3.96
CA SER A 344 -0.11 0.91 -4.01
C SER A 344 -1.07 1.71 -4.90
N ASP A 345 -1.39 1.16 -6.05
CA ASP A 345 -2.36 1.70 -6.98
C ASP A 345 -3.74 1.08 -6.67
N ILE A 346 -4.73 1.93 -6.42
CA ILE A 346 -6.03 1.52 -5.87
C ILE A 346 -7.14 2.22 -6.64
N ILE A 347 -8.19 1.46 -6.99
CA ILE A 347 -9.44 2.01 -7.52
C ILE A 347 -10.54 1.73 -6.50
N ILE A 348 -11.37 2.75 -6.22
CA ILE A 348 -12.60 2.61 -5.47
C ILE A 348 -13.73 2.92 -6.45
N LEU A 349 -14.51 1.90 -6.80
CA LEU A 349 -15.71 2.04 -7.62
C LEU A 349 -16.93 2.06 -6.70
N MET A 350 -17.73 3.09 -6.79
CA MET A 350 -19.00 3.19 -6.08
C MET A 350 -20.13 3.41 -7.09
N SER A 351 -21.17 2.57 -7.00
CA SER A 351 -22.38 2.68 -7.81
C SER A 351 -23.61 2.24 -7.01
N ASP A 352 -24.76 2.86 -7.31
CA ASP A 352 -26.06 2.51 -6.69
C ASP A 352 -26.96 1.66 -7.60
N GLY A 353 -26.51 1.36 -8.82
CA GLY A 353 -27.36 0.70 -9.79
C GLY A 353 -26.63 -0.33 -10.63
N LEU A 354 -27.42 -0.87 -11.57
CA LEU A 354 -26.98 -1.80 -12.59
C LEU A 354 -26.64 -1.00 -13.86
N ASN A 355 -25.74 -1.55 -14.70
CA ASN A 355 -25.44 -0.92 -15.99
C ASN A 355 -26.67 -0.84 -16.88
N THR A 356 -26.93 0.33 -17.46
CA THR A 356 -28.14 0.58 -18.27
C THR A 356 -27.82 0.98 -19.69
N GLN A 357 -26.65 1.57 -19.98
CA GLN A 357 -26.28 1.98 -21.31
C GLN A 357 -24.76 2.19 -21.45
N ASP A 358 -24.21 1.73 -22.56
CA ASP A 358 -22.88 2.14 -23.05
C ASP A 358 -22.98 2.73 -24.47
N ARG A 359 -21.89 2.80 -25.20
CA ARG A 359 -21.89 3.30 -26.59
C ARG A 359 -22.75 2.46 -27.53
N TRP A 360 -22.86 1.17 -27.32
CA TRP A 360 -23.47 0.22 -28.27
C TRP A 360 -24.73 -0.47 -27.75
N TYR A 361 -24.85 -0.61 -26.43
CA TYR A 361 -25.86 -1.42 -25.77
C TYR A 361 -26.63 -0.65 -24.71
N GLY A 362 -27.89 -1.07 -24.55
CA GLY A 362 -28.77 -0.50 -23.54
C GLY A 362 -29.50 0.77 -24.05
N ASN A 363 -30.43 1.25 -23.26
CA ASN A 363 -31.27 2.42 -23.58
C ASN A 363 -31.35 3.43 -22.43
N GLY A 364 -30.56 3.25 -21.39
CA GLY A 364 -30.54 4.11 -20.19
C GLY A 364 -31.66 3.87 -19.19
N SER A 365 -32.69 3.08 -19.52
CA SER A 365 -33.85 2.84 -18.65
C SER A 365 -33.90 1.44 -18.09
N ASN A 366 -33.34 0.47 -18.78
CA ASN A 366 -33.34 -0.94 -18.38
C ASN A 366 -31.92 -1.45 -18.18
N THR A 367 -31.78 -2.42 -17.29
CA THR A 367 -30.53 -3.15 -17.06
C THR A 367 -30.00 -3.77 -18.37
N SER A 368 -28.72 -3.65 -18.65
CA SER A 368 -28.07 -4.21 -19.83
C SER A 368 -26.92 -5.14 -19.43
N THR A 369 -27.17 -6.45 -19.50
CA THR A 369 -26.14 -7.48 -19.27
C THR A 369 -25.04 -7.44 -20.31
N ALA A 370 -25.30 -6.87 -21.49
CA ALA A 370 -24.28 -6.67 -22.52
C ALA A 370 -23.21 -5.66 -22.06
N VAL A 371 -23.58 -4.64 -21.34
CA VAL A 371 -22.65 -3.71 -20.69
C VAL A 371 -21.86 -4.40 -19.59
N ASP A 372 -22.49 -5.27 -18.79
CA ASP A 372 -21.85 -6.01 -17.71
C ASP A 372 -20.70 -6.90 -18.21
N TYR A 373 -20.87 -7.54 -19.39
CA TYR A 373 -19.84 -8.40 -19.99
C TYR A 373 -18.51 -7.69 -20.28
N ARG A 374 -18.53 -6.38 -20.48
CA ARG A 374 -17.32 -5.60 -20.66
C ARG A 374 -16.53 -5.44 -19.36
N MET A 375 -17.25 -5.38 -18.26
CA MET A 375 -16.67 -5.24 -16.93
C MET A 375 -16.14 -6.57 -16.41
N TYR A 376 -16.97 -7.63 -16.48
CA TYR A 376 -16.64 -8.96 -15.96
C TYR A 376 -17.34 -10.06 -16.78
N GLN A 377 -16.58 -11.10 -17.08
CA GLN A 377 -17.11 -12.31 -17.70
C GLN A 377 -16.87 -13.54 -16.81
N THR A 378 -17.73 -14.53 -16.90
CA THR A 378 -17.64 -15.76 -16.10
C THR A 378 -16.37 -16.57 -16.35
N ASN A 379 -15.71 -16.40 -17.49
CA ASN A 379 -14.40 -16.98 -17.80
C ASN A 379 -13.23 -16.24 -17.11
N GLY A 380 -13.52 -15.22 -16.30
CA GLY A 380 -12.52 -14.44 -15.59
C GLY A 380 -11.84 -13.33 -16.42
N SER A 381 -12.42 -12.97 -17.58
CA SER A 381 -11.94 -11.83 -18.39
C SER A 381 -12.76 -10.56 -18.14
N GLY A 382 -12.42 -9.47 -18.83
CA GLY A 382 -13.05 -8.17 -18.72
C GLY A 382 -12.19 -7.12 -18.02
N THR A 383 -12.70 -5.91 -17.96
CA THR A 383 -12.00 -4.74 -17.40
C THR A 383 -11.49 -4.99 -15.97
N CYS A 384 -12.30 -5.59 -15.09
CA CYS A 384 -11.91 -5.88 -13.71
C CYS A 384 -10.72 -6.84 -13.62
N ALA A 385 -10.69 -7.87 -14.48
CA ALA A 385 -9.59 -8.83 -14.53
C ALA A 385 -8.30 -8.16 -15.01
N ASN A 386 -8.39 -7.35 -16.06
CA ASN A 386 -7.25 -6.65 -16.65
C ASN A 386 -6.63 -5.65 -15.64
N ILE A 387 -7.47 -4.90 -14.93
CA ILE A 387 -7.03 -3.96 -13.88
C ILE A 387 -6.29 -4.73 -12.78
N LYS A 388 -6.86 -5.81 -12.25
CA LYS A 388 -6.23 -6.60 -11.18
C LYS A 388 -4.92 -7.25 -11.66
N ALA A 389 -4.88 -7.76 -12.87
CA ALA A 389 -3.67 -8.33 -13.48
C ALA A 389 -2.52 -7.30 -13.61
N SER A 390 -2.85 -6.01 -13.78
CA SER A 390 -1.86 -4.93 -13.84
C SER A 390 -1.29 -4.56 -12.45
N GLY A 391 -1.76 -5.18 -11.35
CA GLY A 391 -1.31 -4.92 -9.99
C GLY A 391 -2.14 -3.88 -9.23
N VAL A 392 -3.22 -3.38 -9.82
CA VAL A 392 -4.13 -2.43 -9.18
C VAL A 392 -5.14 -3.18 -8.31
N THR A 393 -5.38 -2.69 -7.10
CA THR A 393 -6.40 -3.20 -6.18
C THR A 393 -7.72 -2.48 -6.41
N ILE A 394 -8.83 -3.23 -6.52
CA ILE A 394 -10.18 -2.68 -6.70
C ILE A 394 -10.99 -2.90 -5.43
N TYR A 395 -11.50 -1.81 -4.89
CA TYR A 395 -12.60 -1.81 -3.92
C TYR A 395 -13.89 -1.45 -4.65
N THR A 396 -14.97 -2.16 -4.34
CA THR A 396 -16.29 -1.86 -4.90
C THR A 396 -17.31 -1.62 -3.81
N ILE A 397 -18.18 -0.65 -4.01
CA ILE A 397 -19.26 -0.27 -3.08
C ILE A 397 -20.58 -0.29 -3.84
N HIS A 398 -21.47 -1.18 -3.45
CA HIS A 398 -22.84 -1.26 -3.94
C HIS A 398 -23.77 -0.52 -2.97
N VAL A 399 -24.32 0.60 -3.43
CA VAL A 399 -25.34 1.36 -2.66
C VAL A 399 -26.71 0.84 -3.05
N ASN A 400 -27.24 -0.05 -2.24
CA ASN A 400 -28.50 -0.75 -2.47
C ASN A 400 -29.58 -0.23 -1.51
N THR A 401 -30.10 0.97 -1.78
CA THR A 401 -31.20 1.56 -1.00
C THR A 401 -32.56 1.00 -1.39
N ASP A 402 -32.67 0.46 -2.60
CA ASP A 402 -33.94 0.05 -3.20
C ASP A 402 -34.29 -1.43 -2.93
N GLY A 403 -33.38 -2.16 -2.27
CA GLY A 403 -33.60 -3.57 -1.88
C GLY A 403 -33.37 -4.55 -3.04
N ASP A 404 -32.61 -4.16 -4.04
CA ASP A 404 -32.25 -5.02 -5.16
C ASP A 404 -31.36 -6.20 -4.71
N PRO A 405 -31.27 -7.28 -5.49
CA PRO A 405 -30.29 -8.32 -5.24
C PRO A 405 -28.86 -7.76 -5.21
N THR A 406 -28.02 -8.31 -4.32
CA THR A 406 -26.61 -7.93 -4.26
C THR A 406 -25.96 -8.05 -5.63
N SER A 407 -25.27 -6.98 -6.06
CA SER A 407 -24.60 -6.95 -7.37
C SER A 407 -23.43 -7.95 -7.42
N THR A 408 -23.65 -9.09 -8.06
CA THR A 408 -22.60 -10.09 -8.32
C THR A 408 -21.50 -9.54 -9.22
N LEU A 409 -21.81 -8.57 -10.09
CA LEU A 409 -20.88 -7.87 -10.94
C LEU A 409 -19.84 -7.11 -10.10
N LEU A 410 -20.28 -6.24 -9.19
CA LEU A 410 -19.42 -5.47 -8.29
C LEU A 410 -18.66 -6.38 -7.33
N GLN A 411 -19.31 -7.45 -6.85
CA GLN A 411 -18.69 -8.44 -5.99
C GLN A 411 -17.51 -9.15 -6.68
N ASN A 412 -17.69 -9.59 -7.93
CA ASN A 412 -16.64 -10.26 -8.72
C ASN A 412 -15.53 -9.29 -9.18
N CYS A 413 -15.83 -8.00 -9.28
CA CYS A 413 -14.87 -6.97 -9.62
C CYS A 413 -13.90 -6.67 -8.47
N ALA A 414 -14.34 -6.76 -7.22
CA ALA A 414 -13.52 -6.49 -6.04
C ALA A 414 -12.34 -7.47 -5.92
N GLY A 415 -11.15 -6.96 -5.64
CA GLY A 415 -9.96 -7.82 -5.47
C GLY A 415 -8.64 -7.17 -5.86
N SER A 416 -7.62 -7.99 -6.01
CA SER A 416 -6.26 -7.62 -6.38
C SER A 416 -5.62 -8.70 -7.26
N LYS A 417 -4.39 -8.49 -7.70
CA LYS A 417 -3.63 -9.48 -8.46
C LYS A 417 -3.47 -10.80 -7.70
N ASP A 418 -3.22 -10.73 -6.39
CA ASP A 418 -2.97 -11.90 -5.54
C ASP A 418 -4.26 -12.62 -5.13
N LYS A 419 -5.38 -11.88 -5.15
CA LYS A 419 -6.70 -12.39 -4.82
C LYS A 419 -7.73 -11.78 -5.76
N MET A 420 -7.93 -12.43 -6.91
CA MET A 420 -8.78 -11.96 -8.00
C MET A 420 -10.23 -11.70 -7.58
N TYR A 421 -10.72 -12.41 -6.57
CA TYR A 421 -12.00 -12.17 -5.90
C TYR A 421 -11.76 -12.05 -4.40
N ASP A 422 -12.03 -10.89 -3.84
CA ASP A 422 -11.80 -10.60 -2.43
C ASP A 422 -13.03 -9.93 -1.79
N VAL A 423 -13.81 -10.73 -1.07
CA VAL A 423 -15.02 -10.26 -0.36
C VAL A 423 -14.73 -9.15 0.65
N SER A 424 -13.52 -9.05 1.15
CA SER A 424 -13.13 -7.98 2.08
C SER A 424 -12.97 -6.61 1.40
N LYS A 425 -13.04 -6.57 0.08
CA LYS A 425 -12.98 -5.35 -0.74
C LYS A 425 -14.31 -5.01 -1.42
N PHE A 426 -15.34 -5.81 -1.18
CA PHE A 426 -16.69 -5.55 -1.63
C PHE A 426 -17.56 -5.14 -0.44
N PHE A 427 -18.26 -4.03 -0.59
CA PHE A 427 -19.14 -3.47 0.42
C PHE A 427 -20.54 -3.27 -0.15
N THR A 428 -21.56 -3.64 0.64
CA THR A 428 -22.95 -3.31 0.35
C THR A 428 -23.49 -2.39 1.43
N VAL A 429 -24.10 -1.29 1.04
CA VAL A 429 -24.77 -0.35 1.94
C VAL A 429 -26.24 -0.21 1.55
N THR A 430 -27.11 -0.30 2.54
CA THR A 430 -28.57 -0.26 2.37
C THR A 430 -29.19 1.09 2.76
N SER A 431 -28.35 2.07 3.03
CA SER A 431 -28.77 3.45 3.33
C SER A 431 -27.70 4.45 2.92
N ALA A 432 -28.10 5.66 2.58
CA ALA A 432 -27.16 6.73 2.25
C ALA A 432 -26.14 6.99 3.39
N SER A 433 -26.55 6.89 4.66
CA SER A 433 -25.66 7.04 5.81
C SER A 433 -24.58 5.94 5.91
N GLY A 434 -24.83 4.76 5.36
CA GLY A 434 -23.87 3.65 5.29
C GLY A 434 -22.67 3.97 4.39
N ILE A 435 -22.82 4.84 3.40
CA ILE A 435 -21.73 5.26 2.48
C ILE A 435 -20.58 5.85 3.29
N ALA A 436 -20.86 6.75 4.23
CA ALA A 436 -19.83 7.38 5.05
C ALA A 436 -19.04 6.36 5.88
N LYS A 437 -19.72 5.33 6.44
CA LYS A 437 -19.08 4.27 7.21
C LYS A 437 -18.09 3.47 6.35
N VAL A 438 -18.52 3.06 5.16
CA VAL A 438 -17.68 2.27 4.24
C VAL A 438 -16.48 3.07 3.75
N PHE A 439 -16.67 4.33 3.36
CA PHE A 439 -15.56 5.19 2.95
C PHE A 439 -14.55 5.40 4.10
N ASN A 440 -15.03 5.53 5.33
CA ASN A 440 -14.17 5.63 6.51
C ASN A 440 -13.38 4.33 6.77
N GLU A 441 -14.01 3.18 6.61
CA GLU A 441 -13.37 1.86 6.75
C GLU A 441 -12.28 1.65 5.70
N ILE A 442 -12.59 1.94 4.43
CA ILE A 442 -11.60 1.90 3.34
C ILE A 442 -10.47 2.89 3.63
N GLY A 443 -10.77 4.14 4.00
CA GLY A 443 -9.77 5.15 4.33
C GLY A 443 -8.83 4.70 5.45
N THR A 444 -9.36 4.07 6.50
CA THR A 444 -8.57 3.49 7.58
C THR A 444 -7.66 2.37 7.08
N SER A 445 -8.18 1.47 6.25
CA SER A 445 -7.39 0.38 5.64
C SER A 445 -6.26 0.92 4.77
N LEU A 446 -6.52 1.95 3.94
CA LEU A 446 -5.51 2.56 3.08
C LEU A 446 -4.43 3.30 3.87
N THR A 447 -4.82 4.01 4.93
CA THR A 447 -3.85 4.71 5.79
C THR A 447 -2.96 3.72 6.54
N GLN A 448 -3.51 2.57 6.97
CA GLN A 448 -2.72 1.49 7.58
C GLN A 448 -1.72 0.87 6.59
N LEU A 449 -2.08 0.64 5.33
CA LEU A 449 -1.14 0.15 4.30
C LEU A 449 0.10 1.04 4.17
N ARG A 450 -0.05 2.34 4.39
CA ARG A 450 1.06 3.28 4.36
C ARG A 450 1.95 3.21 5.60
N VAL A 451 1.37 2.95 6.77
CA VAL A 451 2.07 2.97 8.07
C VAL A 451 2.66 1.61 8.43
N ALA A 452 2.14 0.51 7.88
CA ALA A 452 2.35 -0.86 8.35
C ALA A 452 3.56 -1.60 7.74
N LYS A 453 4.46 -0.92 7.02
CA LYS A 453 5.69 -1.58 6.51
C LYS A 453 6.94 -0.99 7.09
#